data_c3366f26b274be7522978307e8e1e088
#
_entry.id   c3366f26b274be7522978307e8e1e088
#
_cell.length_a   1.000
_cell.length_b   1.000
_cell.length_c   1.000
_cell.angle_alpha   90.00
_cell.angle_beta   90.00
_cell.angle_gamma   90.00
#
_symmetry.space_group_name_H-M   'P 1'
#
loop_
_entity.id
_entity.type
_entity.pdbx_description
1 polymer ?
#
loop_
_entity_poly.entity_id
_entity_poly.type
_entity_poly.pdbx_seq_one_letter_code
_entity_poly.pdbx_strand_id
1 'polypeptide(L)'
;MNAGRTQAPFAADPAATRGRLYDEPPSATRNDFRRDCDRIIHCTAFRRLAHKTQVFVYHEGDHYRTRLTHTLEVTQIARSLARALGLNEDLAEACALAHDLGHPPFGHSGERALDQCLAHHGGFDHNAQTLSVVTRLERRYAGFDGLNLTYETLEGLVKHNGPLTDAGGRAIGRHAAHGVAQAILDYNALQDLELALYPSAEAQAGAIADDIAYDAHDIDDGLRARMFAIDELAALPLIGDILAEIEKGSRPSPPPPSLPSSASGGGKSGGKPSLTLPRLRGREGWGEGGLEPARRTHELVRRLIARMIEEVIGHSKHLIGQRAPCSVEDIRSAGAPVVSFSPAMAQADRAIKAFLFPRMYRHPRIVRIMNDAQSVVTDLFGRYICAPDDLPLRDGPAEAPMGPRQIADFIAGMTDRYALSEHARLFDSTPELR
;
A
#
# COMPACT_ATOMS: atom_id res chain seq x y z
N MET A 1 -25.26 -8.10 1.98
CA MET A 1 -26.15 -7.21 2.75
C MET A 1 -25.74 -7.33 4.21
N ASN A 2 -25.07 -6.31 4.75
CA ASN A 2 -24.76 -6.24 6.19
C ASN A 2 -26.02 -5.77 6.94
N ALA A 3 -26.93 -6.70 7.20
CA ALA A 3 -28.11 -6.44 8.02
C ALA A 3 -27.66 -6.30 9.48
N GLY A 4 -27.65 -5.09 10.03
CA GLY A 4 -27.62 -4.86 11.47
C GLY A 4 -26.59 -3.90 12.05
N ARG A 5 -25.71 -3.27 11.28
CA ARG A 5 -24.83 -2.24 11.83
C ARG A 5 -25.25 -0.86 11.32
N THR A 6 -25.66 0.01 12.22
CA THR A 6 -25.92 1.42 11.89
C THR A 6 -24.57 2.10 11.61
N GLN A 7 -24.41 2.67 10.42
CA GLN A 7 -23.26 3.53 10.12
C GLN A 7 -23.30 4.78 11.01
N ALA A 8 -22.13 5.35 11.28
CA ALA A 8 -22.04 6.62 11.99
C ALA A 8 -22.63 7.74 11.10
N PRO A 9 -23.25 8.80 11.68
CA PRO A 9 -23.87 9.86 10.91
C PRO A 9 -22.88 10.65 10.02
N PHE A 10 -21.60 10.58 10.33
CA PHE A 10 -20.51 11.21 9.59
C PHE A 10 -19.81 10.26 8.59
N ALA A 11 -20.25 9.02 8.50
CA ALA A 11 -19.75 8.08 7.50
C ALA A 11 -20.27 8.46 6.11
N ALA A 12 -19.46 8.21 5.07
CA ALA A 12 -19.89 8.39 3.69
C ALA A 12 -21.01 7.41 3.34
N ASP A 13 -22.14 7.94 2.89
CA ASP A 13 -23.29 7.16 2.46
C ASP A 13 -23.25 6.98 0.94
N PRO A 14 -23.18 5.74 0.42
CA PRO A 14 -23.22 5.51 -1.03
C PRO A 14 -24.53 5.97 -1.70
N ALA A 15 -25.63 6.12 -0.94
CA ALA A 15 -26.88 6.67 -1.46
C ALA A 15 -26.86 8.19 -1.60
N ALA A 16 -25.92 8.87 -0.90
CA ALA A 16 -25.72 10.31 -0.94
C ALA A 16 -24.36 10.68 -1.58
N THR A 17 -23.79 9.79 -2.40
CA THR A 17 -22.54 10.05 -3.12
C THR A 17 -22.66 11.27 -4.02
N ARG A 18 -21.59 12.07 -4.11
CA ARG A 18 -21.47 13.17 -5.09
C ARG A 18 -21.34 12.67 -6.54
N GLY A 19 -21.36 11.36 -6.74
CA GLY A 19 -21.47 10.69 -8.03
C GLY A 19 -20.12 10.50 -8.75
N ARG A 20 -20.26 10.23 -10.03
CA ARG A 20 -19.18 9.94 -10.97
C ARG A 20 -19.10 11.04 -12.03
N LEU A 21 -17.96 11.17 -12.66
CA LEU A 21 -17.80 12.16 -13.76
C LEU A 21 -18.73 11.85 -14.94
N TYR A 22 -18.90 10.57 -15.28
CA TYR A 22 -19.80 10.10 -16.32
C TYR A 22 -20.98 9.35 -15.71
N ASP A 23 -22.19 9.72 -16.11
CA ASP A 23 -23.42 9.08 -15.65
C ASP A 23 -23.49 7.62 -16.10
N GLU A 24 -23.84 6.76 -15.16
CA GLU A 24 -24.01 5.34 -15.40
C GLU A 24 -25.22 4.81 -14.60
N PRO A 25 -25.95 3.82 -15.14
CA PRO A 25 -27.08 3.24 -14.41
C PRO A 25 -26.60 2.59 -13.10
N PRO A 26 -27.39 2.67 -12.02
CA PRO A 26 -27.07 2.03 -10.75
C PRO A 26 -27.02 0.49 -10.90
N SER A 27 -26.23 -0.16 -10.05
CA SER A 27 -26.22 -1.62 -10.00
C SER A 27 -27.36 -2.15 -9.13
N ALA A 28 -28.01 -3.22 -9.58
CA ALA A 28 -29.07 -3.87 -8.79
C ALA A 28 -28.55 -4.55 -7.50
N THR A 29 -27.27 -4.86 -7.42
CA THR A 29 -26.70 -5.72 -6.35
C THR A 29 -25.55 -5.09 -5.58
N ARG A 30 -25.01 -3.96 -6.03
CA ARG A 30 -23.82 -3.31 -5.46
C ARG A 30 -24.05 -1.82 -5.29
N ASN A 31 -23.65 -1.27 -4.15
CA ASN A 31 -23.54 0.18 -3.99
C ASN A 31 -22.37 0.75 -4.82
N ASP A 32 -22.28 2.07 -4.92
CA ASP A 32 -21.31 2.72 -5.78
C ASP A 32 -19.86 2.55 -5.30
N PHE A 33 -19.60 2.55 -3.99
CA PHE A 33 -18.27 2.32 -3.45
C PHE A 33 -17.80 0.87 -3.65
N ARG A 34 -18.73 -0.10 -3.56
CA ARG A 34 -18.43 -1.50 -3.89
C ARG A 34 -18.10 -1.66 -5.38
N ARG A 35 -18.80 -0.92 -6.26
CA ARG A 35 -18.46 -0.89 -7.69
C ARG A 35 -17.05 -0.34 -7.93
N ASP A 36 -16.61 0.63 -7.13
CA ASP A 36 -15.25 1.16 -7.23
C ASP A 36 -14.20 0.12 -6.86
N CYS A 37 -14.40 -0.62 -5.77
CA CYS A 37 -13.51 -1.75 -5.43
C CYS A 37 -13.39 -2.75 -6.59
N ASP A 38 -14.52 -3.15 -7.17
CA ASP A 38 -14.54 -4.10 -8.29
C ASP A 38 -13.77 -3.54 -9.51
N ARG A 39 -13.97 -2.26 -9.84
CA ARG A 39 -13.28 -1.59 -10.96
C ARG A 39 -11.77 -1.53 -10.75
N ILE A 40 -11.34 -1.21 -9.54
CA ILE A 40 -9.93 -1.16 -9.17
C ILE A 40 -9.30 -2.55 -9.25
N ILE A 41 -9.89 -3.57 -8.63
CA ILE A 41 -9.37 -4.94 -8.64
C ILE A 41 -9.24 -5.48 -10.08
N HIS A 42 -10.20 -5.14 -10.94
CA HIS A 42 -10.19 -5.61 -12.32
C HIS A 42 -9.32 -4.77 -13.26
N CYS A 43 -8.78 -3.62 -12.84
CA CYS A 43 -7.94 -2.79 -13.71
C CYS A 43 -6.57 -3.42 -14.00
N THR A 44 -5.90 -2.95 -15.06
CA THR A 44 -4.61 -3.48 -15.47
C THR A 44 -3.52 -3.03 -14.52
N ALA A 45 -3.60 -1.80 -14.01
CA ALA A 45 -2.64 -1.26 -13.06
C ALA A 45 -2.60 -2.08 -11.76
N PHE A 46 -3.75 -2.50 -11.21
CA PHE A 46 -3.81 -3.34 -10.02
C PHE A 46 -3.10 -4.69 -10.20
N ARG A 47 -3.31 -5.36 -11.35
CA ARG A 47 -2.61 -6.62 -11.64
C ARG A 47 -1.09 -6.45 -11.74
N ARG A 48 -0.61 -5.29 -12.23
CA ARG A 48 0.83 -5.00 -12.33
C ARG A 48 1.50 -4.83 -10.97
N LEU A 49 0.76 -4.50 -9.91
CA LEU A 49 1.31 -4.41 -8.55
C LEU A 49 1.96 -5.71 -8.06
N ALA A 50 1.53 -6.88 -8.59
CA ALA A 50 2.15 -8.17 -8.31
C ALA A 50 3.63 -8.25 -8.73
N HIS A 51 4.07 -7.37 -9.63
CA HIS A 51 5.41 -7.36 -10.22
C HIS A 51 6.11 -6.00 -10.06
N LYS A 52 5.71 -5.23 -9.05
CA LYS A 52 6.35 -3.96 -8.64
C LYS A 52 6.92 -4.11 -7.25
N THR A 53 8.15 -3.65 -7.08
CA THR A 53 8.88 -3.62 -5.81
C THR A 53 8.15 -2.76 -4.79
N GLN A 54 8.06 -3.24 -3.52
CA GLN A 54 7.70 -2.40 -2.37
C GLN A 54 8.97 -1.72 -1.83
N VAL A 55 9.91 -2.48 -1.28
CA VAL A 55 11.18 -1.98 -0.75
C VAL A 55 12.37 -2.74 -1.35
N PHE A 56 12.35 -4.07 -1.30
CA PHE A 56 13.38 -4.92 -1.90
C PHE A 56 12.98 -5.31 -3.31
N VAL A 57 13.91 -5.18 -4.26
CA VAL A 57 13.64 -5.59 -5.64
C VAL A 57 13.26 -7.07 -5.63
N TYR A 58 12.13 -7.41 -6.20
CA TYR A 58 11.48 -8.72 -6.06
C TYR A 58 12.35 -9.91 -6.53
N HIS A 59 13.43 -9.69 -7.27
CA HIS A 59 14.39 -10.71 -7.67
C HIS A 59 15.27 -11.23 -6.52
N GLU A 60 15.26 -10.58 -5.36
CA GLU A 60 16.06 -10.99 -4.20
C GLU A 60 15.48 -12.20 -3.45
N GLY A 61 14.26 -12.66 -3.79
CA GLY A 61 13.63 -13.86 -3.27
C GLY A 61 12.12 -13.82 -3.23
N ASP A 62 11.47 -14.98 -3.31
CA ASP A 62 10.02 -15.15 -3.35
C ASP A 62 9.30 -14.75 -2.06
N HIS A 63 10.05 -14.37 -1.01
CA HIS A 63 9.51 -14.06 0.31
C HIS A 63 9.35 -12.57 0.59
N TYR A 64 9.86 -11.68 -0.28
CA TYR A 64 9.70 -10.24 -0.13
C TYR A 64 8.35 -9.79 -0.64
N ARG A 65 7.79 -8.76 0.02
CA ARG A 65 6.49 -8.22 -0.34
C ARG A 65 6.55 -7.48 -1.68
N THR A 66 5.56 -7.78 -2.52
CA THR A 66 5.24 -6.95 -3.69
C THR A 66 4.23 -5.87 -3.28
N ARG A 67 4.06 -4.84 -4.11
CA ARG A 67 3.02 -3.83 -3.88
C ARG A 67 1.61 -4.42 -3.79
N LEU A 68 1.33 -5.50 -4.51
CA LEU A 68 0.01 -6.17 -4.42
C LEU A 68 -0.23 -6.76 -3.03
N THR A 69 0.75 -7.48 -2.47
CA THR A 69 0.58 -8.09 -1.14
C THR A 69 0.49 -7.02 -0.06
N HIS A 70 1.30 -5.95 -0.15
CA HIS A 70 1.19 -4.78 0.71
C HIS A 70 -0.21 -4.15 0.62
N THR A 71 -0.69 -3.82 -0.58
CA THR A 71 -2.02 -3.21 -0.81
C THR A 71 -3.15 -4.06 -0.21
N LEU A 72 -3.08 -5.40 -0.31
CA LEU A 72 -4.08 -6.28 0.28
C LEU A 72 -4.07 -6.23 1.82
N GLU A 73 -2.89 -6.18 2.44
CA GLU A 73 -2.73 -6.06 3.89
C GLU A 73 -3.21 -4.67 4.39
N VAL A 74 -2.85 -3.58 3.67
CA VAL A 74 -3.39 -2.22 3.92
C VAL A 74 -4.92 -2.21 3.86
N THR A 75 -5.50 -2.84 2.84
CA THR A 75 -6.95 -2.93 2.66
C THR A 75 -7.62 -3.65 3.83
N GLN A 76 -7.03 -4.72 4.32
CA GLN A 76 -7.54 -5.46 5.48
C GLN A 76 -7.53 -4.60 6.74
N ILE A 77 -6.47 -3.82 6.97
CA ILE A 77 -6.35 -2.89 8.11
C ILE A 77 -7.38 -1.75 7.97
N ALA A 78 -7.47 -1.11 6.80
CA ALA A 78 -8.42 -0.02 6.52
C ALA A 78 -9.87 -0.43 6.81
N ARG A 79 -10.27 -1.62 6.34
CA ARG A 79 -11.60 -2.18 6.64
C ARG A 79 -11.81 -2.46 8.13
N SER A 80 -10.79 -2.91 8.83
CA SER A 80 -10.86 -3.15 10.28
C SER A 80 -11.08 -1.85 11.04
N LEU A 81 -10.37 -0.77 10.67
CA LEU A 81 -10.54 0.57 11.22
C LEU A 81 -11.95 1.12 10.89
N ALA A 82 -12.36 1.06 9.62
CA ALA A 82 -13.68 1.52 9.18
C ALA A 82 -14.79 0.82 9.96
N ARG A 83 -14.72 -0.49 10.09
CA ARG A 83 -15.67 -1.30 10.86
C ARG A 83 -15.74 -0.87 12.33
N ALA A 84 -14.60 -0.66 12.98
CA ALA A 84 -14.53 -0.31 14.40
C ALA A 84 -15.03 1.12 14.70
N LEU A 85 -14.93 2.03 13.70
CA LEU A 85 -15.36 3.42 13.78
C LEU A 85 -16.76 3.67 13.23
N GLY A 86 -17.43 2.64 12.69
CA GLY A 86 -18.78 2.77 12.11
C GLY A 86 -18.78 3.44 10.73
N LEU A 87 -17.64 3.47 10.03
CA LEU A 87 -17.46 4.05 8.71
C LEU A 87 -17.91 3.08 7.59
N ASN A 88 -17.91 3.55 6.35
CA ASN A 88 -18.20 2.74 5.18
C ASN A 88 -16.99 1.87 4.81
N GLU A 89 -17.13 0.54 4.99
CA GLU A 89 -16.03 -0.39 4.71
C GLU A 89 -15.66 -0.43 3.22
N ASP A 90 -16.65 -0.30 2.30
CA ASP A 90 -16.40 -0.38 0.86
C ASP A 90 -15.59 0.86 0.37
N LEU A 91 -15.87 2.06 0.89
CA LEU A 91 -15.10 3.25 0.53
C LEU A 91 -13.66 3.19 1.09
N ALA A 92 -13.50 2.78 2.35
CA ALA A 92 -12.16 2.59 2.93
C ALA A 92 -11.36 1.54 2.14
N GLU A 93 -12.02 0.43 1.72
CA GLU A 93 -11.44 -0.59 0.85
C GLU A 93 -11.02 0.00 -0.50
N ALA A 94 -11.88 0.79 -1.17
CA ALA A 94 -11.59 1.39 -2.47
C ALA A 94 -10.38 2.33 -2.41
N CYS A 95 -10.31 3.21 -1.41
CA CYS A 95 -9.16 4.10 -1.20
C CYS A 95 -7.87 3.30 -0.98
N ALA A 96 -7.91 2.29 -0.11
CA ALA A 96 -6.77 1.43 0.19
C ALA A 96 -6.31 0.59 -1.02
N LEU A 97 -7.23 0.04 -1.83
CA LEU A 97 -6.88 -0.74 -3.03
C LEU A 97 -6.18 0.10 -4.10
N ALA A 98 -6.50 1.39 -4.20
CA ALA A 98 -6.02 2.22 -5.29
C ALA A 98 -4.80 3.08 -4.95
N HIS A 99 -4.40 3.22 -3.68
CA HIS A 99 -3.39 4.18 -3.25
C HIS A 99 -2.05 4.06 -4.02
N ASP A 100 -1.63 2.84 -4.35
CA ASP A 100 -0.32 2.52 -4.93
C ASP A 100 -0.32 2.34 -6.46
N LEU A 101 -1.47 2.51 -7.16
CA LEU A 101 -1.60 2.21 -8.59
C LEU A 101 -0.65 3.02 -9.49
N GLY A 102 -0.29 4.22 -9.08
CA GLY A 102 0.56 5.16 -9.84
C GLY A 102 2.05 4.98 -9.64
N HIS A 103 2.51 4.10 -8.76
CA HIS A 103 3.94 3.89 -8.58
C HIS A 103 4.59 3.36 -9.85
N PRO A 104 5.75 3.93 -10.26
CA PRO A 104 6.52 3.42 -11.39
C PRO A 104 7.28 2.14 -11.01
N PRO A 105 7.97 1.48 -11.97
CA PRO A 105 8.88 0.38 -11.66
C PRO A 105 9.94 0.84 -10.66
N PHE A 106 10.39 -0.07 -9.78
CA PHE A 106 11.38 0.16 -8.72
C PHE A 106 10.95 1.19 -7.66
N GLY A 107 9.65 1.40 -7.49
CA GLY A 107 9.06 2.24 -6.44
C GLY A 107 9.60 3.67 -6.42
N HIS A 108 9.98 4.18 -5.24
CA HIS A 108 10.47 5.55 -5.07
C HIS A 108 11.77 5.86 -5.83
N SER A 109 12.55 4.85 -6.24
CA SER A 109 13.73 5.08 -7.07
C SER A 109 13.36 5.43 -8.50
N GLY A 110 12.41 4.69 -9.08
CA GLY A 110 11.84 5.04 -10.37
C GLY A 110 11.09 6.37 -10.35
N GLU A 111 10.39 6.66 -9.25
CA GLU A 111 9.71 7.95 -9.06
C GLU A 111 10.70 9.12 -9.10
N ARG A 112 11.80 9.05 -8.32
CA ARG A 112 12.85 10.09 -8.37
C ARG A 112 13.46 10.24 -9.76
N ALA A 113 13.69 9.13 -10.49
CA ALA A 113 14.21 9.18 -11.84
C ALA A 113 13.24 9.90 -12.79
N LEU A 114 11.96 9.53 -12.77
CA LEU A 114 10.94 10.19 -13.60
C LEU A 114 10.73 11.66 -13.21
N ASP A 115 10.78 11.99 -11.91
CA ASP A 115 10.66 13.37 -11.44
C ASP A 115 11.80 14.23 -11.98
N GLN A 116 13.05 13.73 -11.93
CA GLN A 116 14.21 14.39 -12.52
C GLN A 116 14.08 14.53 -14.05
N CYS A 117 13.66 13.48 -14.75
CA CYS A 117 13.44 13.54 -16.21
C CYS A 117 12.37 14.56 -16.59
N LEU A 118 11.36 14.73 -15.76
CA LEU A 118 10.26 15.66 -15.96
C LEU A 118 10.43 17.02 -15.25
N ALA A 119 11.61 17.37 -14.76
CA ALA A 119 11.84 18.61 -13.99
C ALA A 119 11.32 19.89 -14.72
N HIS A 120 11.43 19.94 -16.06
CA HIS A 120 10.93 21.02 -16.89
C HIS A 120 9.50 20.79 -17.43
N HIS A 121 8.84 19.70 -17.01
CA HIS A 121 7.52 19.28 -17.46
C HIS A 121 6.54 19.04 -16.29
N GLY A 122 6.78 19.68 -15.13
CA GLY A 122 5.92 19.64 -13.95
C GLY A 122 6.21 18.47 -12.99
N GLY A 123 7.38 17.82 -13.11
CA GLY A 123 7.80 16.74 -12.22
C GLY A 123 6.98 15.45 -12.32
N PHE A 124 7.23 14.51 -11.43
CA PHE A 124 6.48 13.26 -11.31
C PHE A 124 6.15 12.98 -9.84
N ASP A 125 4.89 12.66 -9.55
CA ASP A 125 4.38 12.27 -8.23
C ASP A 125 3.46 11.07 -8.40
N HIS A 126 3.68 9.99 -7.63
CA HIS A 126 2.93 8.74 -7.78
C HIS A 126 1.43 8.89 -7.43
N ASN A 127 1.04 9.84 -6.55
CA ASN A 127 -0.38 10.07 -6.25
C ASN A 127 -1.09 10.76 -7.43
N ALA A 128 -0.42 11.76 -8.04
CA ALA A 128 -0.90 12.36 -9.28
C ALA A 128 -0.98 11.34 -10.42
N GLN A 129 -0.02 10.42 -10.47
CA GLN A 129 -0.03 9.31 -11.41
C GLN A 129 -1.15 8.30 -11.10
N THR A 130 -1.44 8.01 -9.82
CA THR A 130 -2.61 7.20 -9.41
C THR A 130 -3.89 7.81 -9.95
N LEU A 131 -4.08 9.13 -9.74
CA LEU A 131 -5.24 9.84 -10.30
C LEU A 131 -5.28 9.70 -11.82
N SER A 132 -4.16 9.92 -12.52
CA SER A 132 -4.08 9.78 -13.98
C SER A 132 -4.44 8.36 -14.44
N VAL A 133 -4.00 7.33 -13.72
CA VAL A 133 -4.33 5.93 -14.01
C VAL A 133 -5.85 5.71 -13.93
N VAL A 134 -6.48 6.11 -12.82
CA VAL A 134 -7.90 5.81 -12.59
C VAL A 134 -8.86 6.72 -13.36
N THR A 135 -8.40 7.88 -13.84
CA THR A 135 -9.25 8.85 -14.57
C THR A 135 -9.03 8.90 -16.08
N ARG A 136 -7.85 8.43 -16.56
CA ARG A 136 -7.47 8.62 -17.97
C ARG A 136 -6.74 7.44 -18.60
N LEU A 137 -5.80 6.79 -17.90
CA LEU A 137 -4.88 5.84 -18.52
C LEU A 137 -5.44 4.41 -18.63
N GLU A 138 -6.33 4.00 -17.72
CA GLU A 138 -7.06 2.73 -17.89
C GLU A 138 -8.13 2.89 -18.99
N ARG A 139 -8.13 1.96 -19.95
CA ARG A 139 -9.04 1.99 -21.11
C ARG A 139 -9.85 0.70 -21.16
N ARG A 140 -10.83 0.58 -20.27
CA ARG A 140 -11.64 -0.64 -20.12
C ARG A 140 -13.09 -0.47 -20.52
N TYR A 141 -13.56 0.75 -20.66
CA TYR A 141 -14.96 1.07 -20.92
C TYR A 141 -15.09 1.73 -22.28
N ALA A 142 -16.15 1.37 -23.03
CA ALA A 142 -16.33 1.89 -24.37
C ALA A 142 -16.74 3.37 -24.41
N GLY A 143 -17.32 3.88 -23.33
CA GLY A 143 -17.91 5.22 -23.27
C GLY A 143 -17.00 6.29 -22.67
N PHE A 144 -15.91 5.92 -22.00
CA PHE A 144 -15.03 6.86 -21.32
C PHE A 144 -13.66 6.25 -21.04
N ASP A 145 -12.65 7.11 -20.89
CA ASP A 145 -11.34 6.76 -20.38
C ASP A 145 -11.37 6.67 -18.83
N GLY A 146 -10.42 5.94 -18.24
CA GLY A 146 -10.33 5.72 -16.80
C GLY A 146 -11.30 4.67 -16.29
N LEU A 147 -11.49 4.68 -14.97
CA LEU A 147 -12.36 3.76 -14.24
C LEU A 147 -13.70 4.39 -13.85
N ASN A 148 -13.87 5.71 -14.04
CA ASN A 148 -15.06 6.46 -13.63
C ASN A 148 -15.44 6.18 -12.17
N LEU A 149 -14.49 6.38 -11.24
CA LEU A 149 -14.70 6.16 -9.80
C LEU A 149 -15.56 7.28 -9.22
N THR A 150 -16.14 7.04 -8.05
CA THR A 150 -16.92 8.04 -7.31
C THR A 150 -16.04 9.21 -6.86
N TYR A 151 -16.67 10.36 -6.65
CA TYR A 151 -16.03 11.56 -6.07
C TYR A 151 -15.27 11.20 -4.78
N GLU A 152 -15.90 10.46 -3.87
CA GLU A 152 -15.36 10.13 -2.56
C GLU A 152 -14.09 9.26 -2.64
N THR A 153 -14.05 8.33 -3.59
CA THR A 153 -12.85 7.53 -3.86
C THR A 153 -11.73 8.40 -4.42
N LEU A 154 -12.02 9.28 -5.40
CA LEU A 154 -11.04 10.17 -6.01
C LEU A 154 -10.54 11.23 -5.01
N GLU A 155 -11.44 11.80 -4.22
CA GLU A 155 -11.11 12.68 -3.10
C GLU A 155 -10.10 12.02 -2.15
N GLY A 156 -10.39 10.79 -1.75
CA GLY A 156 -9.53 10.01 -0.85
C GLY A 156 -8.15 9.75 -1.43
N LEU A 157 -8.05 9.42 -2.72
CA LEU A 157 -6.77 9.21 -3.40
C LEU A 157 -5.92 10.47 -3.48
N VAL A 158 -6.52 11.59 -3.84
CA VAL A 158 -5.81 12.86 -4.00
C VAL A 158 -5.39 13.44 -2.64
N LYS A 159 -6.26 13.35 -1.64
CA LYS A 159 -6.05 13.91 -0.30
C LYS A 159 -5.53 12.87 0.71
N HIS A 160 -4.89 11.82 0.25
CA HIS A 160 -4.33 10.75 1.07
C HIS A 160 -3.50 11.26 2.28
N ASN A 161 -2.72 12.32 2.08
CA ASN A 161 -1.92 12.96 3.13
C ASN A 161 -2.55 14.26 3.68
N GLY A 162 -3.86 14.45 3.52
CA GLY A 162 -4.57 15.65 3.92
C GLY A 162 -4.72 16.70 2.82
N PRO A 163 -5.09 17.95 3.16
CA PRO A 163 -5.28 19.03 2.20
C PRO A 163 -4.02 19.34 1.40
N LEU A 164 -4.20 19.71 0.13
CA LEU A 164 -3.11 20.08 -0.79
C LEU A 164 -2.88 21.60 -0.81
N THR A 165 -3.94 22.38 -0.53
CA THR A 165 -3.89 23.83 -0.55
C THR A 165 -4.46 24.43 0.74
N ASP A 166 -4.14 25.70 1.00
CA ASP A 166 -4.89 26.49 1.97
C ASP A 166 -6.22 26.98 1.37
N ALA A 167 -7.05 27.65 2.17
CA ALA A 167 -8.31 28.22 1.73
C ALA A 167 -8.15 29.30 0.63
N GLY A 168 -6.96 29.85 0.44
CA GLY A 168 -6.62 30.78 -0.63
C GLY A 168 -6.12 30.10 -1.91
N GLY A 169 -6.09 28.76 -1.95
CA GLY A 169 -5.63 27.98 -3.11
C GLY A 169 -4.10 27.87 -3.21
N ARG A 170 -3.32 28.32 -2.21
CA ARG A 170 -1.87 28.17 -2.21
C ARG A 170 -1.49 26.76 -1.74
N ALA A 171 -0.56 26.14 -2.45
CA ALA A 171 -0.04 24.82 -2.09
C ALA A 171 0.59 24.81 -0.69
N ILE A 172 0.30 23.77 0.11
CA ILE A 172 0.77 23.60 1.49
C ILE A 172 1.48 22.26 1.69
N GLY A 173 2.09 22.08 2.86
CA GLY A 173 2.76 20.84 3.23
C GLY A 173 3.83 20.44 2.21
N ARG A 174 3.82 19.19 1.74
CA ARG A 174 4.76 18.68 0.76
C ARG A 174 4.65 19.37 -0.62
N HIS A 175 3.51 19.99 -0.91
CA HIS A 175 3.27 20.69 -2.17
C HIS A 175 3.77 22.15 -2.16
N ALA A 176 4.16 22.69 -1.01
CA ALA A 176 4.56 24.09 -0.87
C ALA A 176 5.75 24.50 -1.77
N ALA A 177 6.69 23.57 -2.00
CA ALA A 177 7.91 23.84 -2.78
C ALA A 177 7.68 23.79 -4.31
N HIS A 178 6.85 22.87 -4.79
CA HIS A 178 6.71 22.58 -6.23
C HIS A 178 5.29 22.81 -6.76
N GLY A 179 4.35 23.21 -5.90
CA GLY A 179 2.95 23.32 -6.26
C GLY A 179 2.20 21.99 -6.25
N VAL A 180 0.91 22.05 -6.51
CA VAL A 180 0.08 20.86 -6.75
C VAL A 180 0.35 20.34 -8.16
N ALA A 181 0.51 19.03 -8.32
CA ALA A 181 0.78 18.41 -9.61
C ALA A 181 -0.30 18.75 -10.65
N GLN A 182 0.12 19.05 -11.88
CA GLN A 182 -0.79 19.51 -12.94
C GLN A 182 -1.94 18.54 -13.21
N ALA A 183 -1.70 17.23 -13.18
CA ALA A 183 -2.75 16.24 -13.40
C ALA A 183 -3.87 16.31 -12.34
N ILE A 184 -3.54 16.70 -11.10
CA ILE A 184 -4.55 16.93 -10.05
C ILE A 184 -5.34 18.20 -10.35
N LEU A 185 -4.66 19.28 -10.75
CA LEU A 185 -5.31 20.55 -11.10
C LEU A 185 -6.24 20.39 -12.32
N ASP A 186 -5.79 19.67 -13.35
CA ASP A 186 -6.57 19.40 -14.55
C ASP A 186 -7.85 18.63 -14.22
N TYR A 187 -7.75 17.61 -13.39
CA TYR A 187 -8.92 16.85 -12.96
C TYR A 187 -9.84 17.68 -12.03
N ASN A 188 -9.25 18.43 -11.11
CA ASN A 188 -10.01 19.30 -10.20
C ASN A 188 -10.83 20.38 -10.95
N ALA A 189 -10.39 20.79 -12.15
CA ALA A 189 -11.16 21.69 -13.01
C ALA A 189 -12.40 21.01 -13.64
N LEU A 190 -12.42 19.68 -13.75
CA LEU A 190 -13.58 18.92 -14.25
C LEU A 190 -14.56 18.57 -13.12
N GLN A 191 -14.02 18.16 -11.96
CA GLN A 191 -14.76 17.84 -10.75
C GLN A 191 -13.99 18.35 -9.56
N ASP A 192 -14.50 19.40 -8.88
CA ASP A 192 -13.83 20.04 -7.74
C ASP A 192 -13.73 19.07 -6.54
N LEU A 193 -12.51 18.61 -6.26
CA LEU A 193 -12.21 17.71 -5.15
C LEU A 193 -11.97 18.44 -3.82
N GLU A 194 -12.26 19.75 -3.75
CA GLU A 194 -12.12 20.55 -2.52
C GLU A 194 -10.73 20.42 -1.89
N LEU A 195 -9.69 20.74 -2.67
CA LEU A 195 -8.27 20.48 -2.31
C LEU A 195 -7.81 21.15 -1.01
N ALA A 196 -8.56 22.13 -0.49
CA ALA A 196 -8.28 22.82 0.76
C ALA A 196 -8.90 22.13 2.00
N LEU A 197 -9.77 21.13 1.81
CA LEU A 197 -10.46 20.43 2.89
C LEU A 197 -9.82 19.06 3.13
N TYR A 198 -10.02 18.52 4.34
CA TYR A 198 -9.64 17.15 4.66
C TYR A 198 -10.49 16.13 3.85
N PRO A 199 -10.00 14.91 3.62
CA PRO A 199 -10.83 13.86 3.02
C PRO A 199 -11.81 13.27 4.04
N SER A 200 -12.74 12.43 3.56
CA SER A 200 -13.63 11.66 4.42
C SER A 200 -12.88 10.83 5.47
N ALA A 201 -13.54 10.41 6.53
CA ALA A 201 -12.95 9.57 7.58
C ALA A 201 -12.51 8.20 7.03
N GLU A 202 -13.21 7.67 6.03
CA GLU A 202 -12.86 6.44 5.32
C GLU A 202 -11.50 6.56 4.61
N ALA A 203 -11.26 7.66 3.93
CA ALA A 203 -10.00 7.92 3.25
C ALA A 203 -8.86 8.12 4.26
N GLN A 204 -9.14 8.80 5.40
CA GLN A 204 -8.18 8.91 6.51
C GLN A 204 -7.86 7.53 7.10
N ALA A 205 -8.86 6.62 7.21
CA ALA A 205 -8.64 5.25 7.65
C ALA A 205 -7.77 4.45 6.65
N GLY A 206 -7.93 4.69 5.35
CA GLY A 206 -7.06 4.12 4.31
C GLY A 206 -5.61 4.60 4.44
N ALA A 207 -5.42 5.90 4.66
CA ALA A 207 -4.09 6.50 4.78
C ALA A 207 -3.33 5.98 6.02
N ILE A 208 -3.97 5.99 7.20
CA ILE A 208 -3.33 5.50 8.43
C ILE A 208 -3.10 3.99 8.39
N ALA A 209 -3.92 3.22 7.64
CA ALA A 209 -3.71 1.80 7.43
C ALA A 209 -2.43 1.51 6.64
N ASP A 210 -2.07 2.37 5.69
CA ASP A 210 -0.82 2.31 4.95
C ASP A 210 0.39 2.55 5.88
N ASP A 211 0.35 3.58 6.72
CA ASP A 211 1.40 3.83 7.73
C ASP A 211 1.61 2.63 8.66
N ILE A 212 0.52 2.02 9.18
CA ILE A 212 0.59 0.83 10.05
C ILE A 212 1.22 -0.35 9.31
N ALA A 213 0.77 -0.61 8.09
CA ALA A 213 1.27 -1.71 7.26
C ALA A 213 2.75 -1.48 6.92
N TYR A 214 3.11 -0.26 6.54
CA TYR A 214 4.47 0.13 6.17
C TYR A 214 5.46 -0.17 7.30
N ASP A 215 5.20 0.34 8.52
CA ASP A 215 6.07 0.11 9.68
C ASP A 215 6.27 -1.39 9.97
N ALA A 216 5.19 -2.15 9.95
CA ALA A 216 5.21 -3.58 10.27
C ALA A 216 5.90 -4.41 9.16
N HIS A 217 5.65 -4.08 7.90
CA HIS A 217 6.21 -4.77 6.76
C HIS A 217 7.71 -4.53 6.61
N ASP A 218 8.13 -3.29 6.82
CA ASP A 218 9.54 -2.93 6.69
C ASP A 218 10.39 -3.53 7.81
N ILE A 219 9.83 -3.66 9.01
CA ILE A 219 10.47 -4.42 10.09
C ILE A 219 10.61 -5.90 9.70
N ASP A 220 9.55 -6.54 9.21
CA ASP A 220 9.59 -7.96 8.80
C ASP A 220 10.60 -8.19 7.68
N ASP A 221 10.54 -7.38 6.62
CA ASP A 221 11.41 -7.51 5.46
C ASP A 221 12.87 -7.18 5.80
N GLY A 222 13.13 -6.17 6.66
CA GLY A 222 14.46 -5.83 7.13
C GLY A 222 15.10 -6.92 8.00
N LEU A 223 14.32 -7.56 8.88
CA LEU A 223 14.76 -8.73 9.66
C LEU A 223 15.05 -9.94 8.76
N ARG A 224 14.21 -10.21 7.76
CA ARG A 224 14.43 -11.27 6.75
C ARG A 224 15.69 -11.02 5.94
N ALA A 225 15.90 -9.78 5.51
CA ALA A 225 17.09 -9.35 4.78
C ALA A 225 18.36 -9.29 5.65
N ARG A 226 18.22 -9.53 6.97
CA ARG A 226 19.32 -9.43 7.97
C ARG A 226 20.00 -8.06 7.97
N MET A 227 19.23 -7.00 7.73
CA MET A 227 19.72 -5.62 7.78
C MET A 227 19.97 -5.16 9.22
N PHE A 228 19.26 -5.77 10.17
CA PHE A 228 19.39 -5.58 11.62
C PHE A 228 18.86 -6.79 12.36
N ALA A 229 19.22 -6.92 13.63
CA ALA A 229 18.74 -7.99 14.51
C ALA A 229 17.50 -7.54 15.31
N ILE A 230 16.63 -8.49 15.68
CA ILE A 230 15.41 -8.20 16.44
C ILE A 230 15.71 -7.51 17.79
N ASP A 231 16.86 -7.82 18.41
CA ASP A 231 17.24 -7.25 19.69
C ASP A 231 17.61 -5.77 19.59
N GLU A 232 18.03 -5.29 18.41
CA GLU A 232 18.26 -3.86 18.16
C GLU A 232 16.96 -3.04 18.20
N LEU A 233 15.82 -3.68 17.97
CA LEU A 233 14.50 -3.06 18.03
C LEU A 233 13.99 -2.86 19.45
N ALA A 234 14.58 -3.53 20.43
CA ALA A 234 14.13 -3.48 21.84
C ALA A 234 14.25 -2.07 22.48
N ALA A 235 15.10 -1.20 21.90
CA ALA A 235 15.23 0.18 22.37
C ALA A 235 14.14 1.11 21.83
N LEU A 236 13.32 0.66 20.87
CA LEU A 236 12.28 1.48 20.28
C LEU A 236 11.01 1.48 21.14
N PRO A 237 10.38 2.66 21.31
CA PRO A 237 9.06 2.73 21.93
C PRO A 237 8.08 1.77 21.27
N LEU A 238 7.12 1.25 22.03
CA LEU A 238 6.14 0.25 21.59
C LEU A 238 6.77 -1.13 21.31
N ILE A 239 7.83 -1.22 20.50
CA ILE A 239 8.44 -2.50 20.12
C ILE A 239 9.12 -3.16 21.31
N GLY A 240 9.83 -2.40 22.14
CA GLY A 240 10.46 -2.91 23.35
C GLY A 240 9.44 -3.54 24.31
N ASP A 241 8.29 -2.89 24.50
CA ASP A 241 7.20 -3.40 25.33
C ASP A 241 6.64 -4.71 24.75
N ILE A 242 6.40 -4.76 23.44
CA ILE A 242 5.91 -5.96 22.73
C ILE A 242 6.91 -7.12 22.89
N LEU A 243 8.20 -6.87 22.71
CA LEU A 243 9.24 -7.90 22.87
C LEU A 243 9.29 -8.43 24.30
N ALA A 244 9.22 -7.55 25.31
CA ALA A 244 9.15 -7.95 26.71
C ALA A 244 7.91 -8.78 27.04
N GLU A 245 6.76 -8.49 26.42
CA GLU A 245 5.53 -9.28 26.55
C GLU A 245 5.67 -10.67 25.89
N ILE A 246 6.31 -10.74 24.72
CA ILE A 246 6.58 -12.00 24.02
C ILE A 246 7.43 -12.92 24.90
N GLU A 247 8.48 -12.38 25.51
CA GLU A 247 9.37 -13.14 26.38
C GLU A 247 8.67 -13.65 27.64
N LYS A 248 7.84 -12.83 28.27
CA LYS A 248 7.03 -13.24 29.43
C LYS A 248 5.97 -14.30 29.08
N GLY A 249 5.36 -14.21 27.88
CA GLY A 249 4.32 -15.14 27.42
C GLY A 249 4.86 -16.46 26.87
N SER A 250 6.17 -16.58 26.65
CA SER A 250 6.82 -17.73 26.03
C SER A 250 7.05 -18.92 26.98
N ARG A 251 6.42 -18.95 28.17
CA ARG A 251 6.44 -20.16 28.99
C ARG A 251 5.79 -21.32 28.24
N PRO A 252 6.46 -22.48 28.10
CA PRO A 252 5.89 -23.60 27.38
C PRO A 252 4.59 -24.03 28.08
N SER A 253 3.51 -24.11 27.31
CA SER A 253 2.32 -24.83 27.78
C SER A 253 2.73 -26.25 28.12
N PRO A 254 2.26 -26.83 29.26
CA PRO A 254 2.54 -28.20 29.56
C PRO A 254 2.10 -29.10 28.40
N PRO A 255 2.84 -30.14 28.04
CA PRO A 255 2.45 -31.05 26.96
C PRO A 255 1.04 -31.55 27.23
N PRO A 256 0.19 -31.71 26.20
CA PRO A 256 -1.12 -32.31 26.40
C PRO A 256 -0.95 -33.67 27.07
N PRO A 257 -1.85 -34.05 28.01
CA PRO A 257 -1.75 -35.33 28.69
C PRO A 257 -1.65 -36.42 27.64
N SER A 258 -0.64 -37.29 27.78
CA SER A 258 -0.46 -38.44 26.90
C SER A 258 -1.72 -39.30 26.95
N LEU A 259 -2.39 -39.47 25.79
CA LEU A 259 -3.48 -40.43 25.68
C LEU A 259 -2.96 -41.81 26.14
N PRO A 260 -3.71 -42.51 26.98
CA PRO A 260 -3.30 -43.84 27.41
C PRO A 260 -3.14 -44.74 26.19
N SER A 261 -1.97 -45.33 26.06
CA SER A 261 -1.68 -46.36 25.08
C SER A 261 -2.66 -47.51 25.27
N SER A 262 -3.64 -47.68 24.38
CA SER A 262 -4.45 -48.89 24.37
C SER A 262 -3.59 -50.07 23.97
N ALA A 263 -3.27 -50.90 24.94
CA ALA A 263 -2.56 -52.13 24.74
C ALA A 263 -3.41 -53.15 23.98
N SER A 264 -2.78 -53.77 23.00
CA SER A 264 -2.95 -55.14 22.52
C SER A 264 -4.34 -55.63 22.08
N GLY A 265 -4.42 -55.97 20.81
CA GLY A 265 -5.34 -56.94 20.22
C GLY A 265 -4.75 -57.38 18.88
N GLY A 266 -4.20 -58.60 18.86
CA GLY A 266 -3.60 -59.17 17.66
C GLY A 266 -4.62 -59.50 16.58
N GLY A 267 -4.23 -59.35 15.31
CA GLY A 267 -4.96 -59.74 14.14
C GLY A 267 -4.11 -59.59 12.88
N LYS A 268 -3.77 -60.72 12.27
CA LYS A 268 -3.01 -60.82 10.99
C LYS A 268 -3.88 -60.39 9.80
N SER A 269 -3.22 -59.77 8.83
CA SER A 269 -3.22 -59.98 7.39
C SER A 269 -3.54 -58.76 6.56
N GLY A 270 -2.82 -58.62 5.43
CA GLY A 270 -3.20 -57.84 4.27
C GLY A 270 -2.35 -56.61 4.02
N GLY A 271 -1.24 -56.76 3.25
CA GLY A 271 -0.40 -55.67 2.83
C GLY A 271 -1.09 -54.74 1.80
N LYS A 272 -0.99 -53.44 2.07
CA LYS A 272 -1.11 -52.37 1.06
C LYS A 272 0.14 -51.50 1.19
N PRO A 273 0.71 -51.00 0.07
CA PRO A 273 1.92 -50.20 0.14
C PRO A 273 1.66 -48.90 0.90
N SER A 274 2.34 -48.73 2.01
CA SER A 274 2.38 -47.46 2.77
C SER A 274 3.21 -46.45 1.98
N LEU A 275 2.60 -45.38 1.51
CA LEU A 275 3.30 -44.16 1.13
C LEU A 275 3.91 -43.57 2.43
N THR A 276 5.16 -43.89 2.69
CA THR A 276 5.94 -43.31 3.77
C THR A 276 6.35 -41.90 3.31
N LEU A 277 5.62 -40.89 3.81
CA LEU A 277 6.13 -39.51 3.75
C LEU A 277 7.49 -39.47 4.45
N PRO A 278 8.50 -38.77 3.90
CA PRO A 278 9.79 -38.65 4.56
C PRO A 278 9.58 -38.04 5.95
N ARG A 279 10.05 -38.75 6.97
CA ARG A 279 10.16 -38.20 8.33
C ARG A 279 10.99 -36.92 8.21
N LEU A 280 10.38 -35.78 8.49
CA LEU A 280 11.10 -34.53 8.78
C LEU A 280 12.12 -34.85 9.87
N ARG A 281 13.40 -34.72 9.53
CA ARG A 281 14.52 -34.94 10.46
C ARG A 281 14.31 -34.06 11.68
N GLY A 282 14.45 -34.71 12.81
CA GLY A 282 14.87 -34.21 14.12
C GLY A 282 14.33 -32.87 14.57
N ARG A 283 13.40 -32.91 15.51
CA ARG A 283 13.36 -31.90 16.56
C ARG A 283 14.75 -31.88 17.23
N GLU A 284 15.64 -31.06 16.72
CA GLU A 284 16.80 -30.65 17.49
C GLU A 284 16.26 -29.88 18.71
N GLY A 285 16.80 -30.22 19.86
CA GLY A 285 16.26 -29.90 21.16
C GLY A 285 15.85 -28.43 21.31
N TRP A 286 14.71 -28.21 21.86
CA TRP A 286 14.28 -26.97 22.45
C TRP A 286 15.28 -26.58 23.53
N GLY A 287 16.25 -25.73 23.19
CA GLY A 287 17.10 -25.08 24.20
C GLY A 287 16.21 -24.33 25.18
N GLU A 288 16.62 -24.28 26.40
CA GLU A 288 15.91 -23.68 27.53
C GLU A 288 15.35 -22.28 27.16
N GLY A 289 14.02 -22.15 27.04
CA GLY A 289 13.29 -20.96 27.43
C GLY A 289 12.94 -19.91 26.37
N GLY A 290 13.19 -20.07 25.04
CA GLY A 290 12.86 -19.02 24.05
C GLY A 290 12.02 -19.48 22.85
N LEU A 291 11.24 -18.57 22.23
CA LEU A 291 10.59 -18.80 20.94
C LEU A 291 11.64 -18.94 19.84
N GLU A 292 11.37 -19.84 18.87
CA GLU A 292 12.14 -19.91 17.63
C GLU A 292 12.20 -18.51 16.96
N PRO A 293 13.36 -18.08 16.41
CA PRO A 293 13.54 -16.73 15.86
C PRO A 293 12.46 -16.31 14.87
N ALA A 294 12.04 -17.20 13.95
CA ALA A 294 10.98 -16.92 13.00
C ALA A 294 9.64 -16.65 13.69
N ARG A 295 9.30 -17.43 14.72
CA ARG A 295 8.08 -17.21 15.50
C ARG A 295 8.13 -15.91 16.30
N ARG A 296 9.30 -15.55 16.84
CA ARG A 296 9.50 -14.29 17.57
C ARG A 296 9.25 -13.09 16.65
N THR A 297 9.75 -13.15 15.41
CA THR A 297 9.50 -12.12 14.40
C THR A 297 8.01 -12.04 14.05
N HIS A 298 7.34 -13.16 13.77
CA HIS A 298 5.92 -13.16 13.43
C HIS A 298 5.04 -12.67 14.59
N GLU A 299 5.36 -13.04 15.83
CA GLU A 299 4.65 -12.52 17.00
C GLU A 299 4.85 -11.02 17.19
N LEU A 300 6.06 -10.51 16.95
CA LEU A 300 6.33 -9.08 16.97
C LEU A 300 5.47 -8.34 15.95
N VAL A 301 5.55 -8.72 14.69
CA VAL A 301 4.81 -8.06 13.58
C VAL A 301 3.31 -8.10 13.82
N ARG A 302 2.76 -9.27 14.17
CA ARG A 302 1.34 -9.44 14.46
C ARG A 302 0.86 -8.55 15.61
N ARG A 303 1.62 -8.48 16.71
CA ARG A 303 1.27 -7.65 17.87
C ARG A 303 1.45 -6.17 17.58
N LEU A 304 2.45 -5.80 16.80
CA LEU A 304 2.67 -4.41 16.38
C LEU A 304 1.46 -3.88 15.61
N ILE A 305 1.03 -4.61 14.56
CA ILE A 305 -0.15 -4.25 13.77
C ILE A 305 -1.39 -4.15 14.67
N ALA A 306 -1.64 -5.15 15.51
CA ALA A 306 -2.81 -5.16 16.40
C ALA A 306 -2.81 -3.96 17.36
N ARG A 307 -1.66 -3.66 17.97
CA ARG A 307 -1.50 -2.56 18.93
C ARG A 307 -1.69 -1.20 18.26
N MET A 308 -1.14 -1.01 17.06
CA MET A 308 -1.31 0.24 16.31
C MET A 308 -2.78 0.43 15.86
N ILE A 309 -3.46 -0.63 15.41
CA ILE A 309 -4.89 -0.59 15.06
C ILE A 309 -5.75 -0.22 16.29
N GLU A 310 -5.54 -0.90 17.41
CA GLU A 310 -6.30 -0.65 18.66
C GLU A 310 -6.12 0.78 19.14
N GLU A 311 -4.90 1.30 19.04
CA GLU A 311 -4.57 2.65 19.44
C GLU A 311 -5.24 3.69 18.54
N VAL A 312 -5.15 3.53 17.22
CA VAL A 312 -5.86 4.41 16.24
C VAL A 312 -7.36 4.41 16.53
N ILE A 313 -7.96 3.25 16.76
CA ILE A 313 -9.40 3.16 17.09
C ILE A 313 -9.72 3.94 18.37
N GLY A 314 -8.93 3.74 19.42
CA GLY A 314 -9.13 4.41 20.70
C GLY A 314 -9.01 5.93 20.60
N HIS A 315 -7.92 6.40 19.96
CA HIS A 315 -7.67 7.83 19.78
C HIS A 315 -8.70 8.48 18.86
N SER A 316 -9.02 7.84 17.73
CA SER A 316 -10.01 8.36 16.78
C SER A 316 -11.42 8.45 17.40
N LYS A 317 -11.84 7.47 18.19
CA LYS A 317 -13.10 7.55 18.95
C LYS A 317 -13.11 8.73 19.91
N HIS A 318 -11.98 9.02 20.57
CA HIS A 318 -11.86 10.19 21.44
C HIS A 318 -11.99 11.49 20.65
N LEU A 319 -11.29 11.65 19.51
CA LEU A 319 -11.37 12.83 18.66
C LEU A 319 -12.77 13.05 18.09
N ILE A 320 -13.41 11.98 17.62
CA ILE A 320 -14.79 12.00 17.12
C ILE A 320 -15.76 12.39 18.25
N GLY A 321 -15.61 11.83 19.44
CA GLY A 321 -16.43 12.17 20.61
C GLY A 321 -16.30 13.64 21.03
N GLN A 322 -15.10 14.22 20.92
CA GLN A 322 -14.89 15.64 21.21
C GLN A 322 -15.53 16.57 20.19
N ARG A 323 -15.52 16.19 18.91
CA ARG A 323 -16.02 17.03 17.80
C ARG A 323 -17.49 16.81 17.51
N ALA A 324 -18.03 15.63 17.87
CA ALA A 324 -19.40 15.21 17.65
C ALA A 324 -19.90 15.49 16.20
N PRO A 325 -19.18 15.05 15.15
CA PRO A 325 -19.58 15.33 13.78
C PRO A 325 -20.92 14.66 13.46
N CYS A 326 -21.78 15.36 12.73
CA CYS A 326 -23.11 14.90 12.34
C CYS A 326 -23.20 14.57 10.84
N SER A 327 -22.16 14.90 10.07
CA SER A 327 -22.10 14.70 8.63
C SER A 327 -20.67 14.44 8.15
N VAL A 328 -20.51 13.96 6.92
CA VAL A 328 -19.20 13.83 6.27
C VAL A 328 -18.55 15.19 6.01
N GLU A 329 -19.34 16.24 5.81
CA GLU A 329 -18.90 17.61 5.64
C GLU A 329 -18.25 18.17 6.92
N ASP A 330 -18.74 17.77 8.10
CA ASP A 330 -18.11 18.14 9.38
C ASP A 330 -16.70 17.52 9.48
N ILE A 331 -16.51 16.32 8.93
CA ILE A 331 -15.19 15.69 8.86
C ILE A 331 -14.27 16.45 7.90
N ARG A 332 -14.77 16.79 6.69
CA ARG A 332 -14.00 17.52 5.68
C ARG A 332 -13.53 18.89 6.18
N SER A 333 -14.40 19.59 6.90
CA SER A 333 -14.14 20.92 7.44
C SER A 333 -13.49 20.95 8.83
N ALA A 334 -13.14 19.79 9.40
CA ALA A 334 -12.66 19.69 10.78
C ALA A 334 -11.32 20.40 11.08
N GLY A 335 -10.58 20.83 10.05
CA GLY A 335 -9.30 21.51 10.17
C GLY A 335 -8.12 20.63 10.66
N ALA A 336 -8.39 19.36 10.99
CA ALA A 336 -7.41 18.34 11.36
C ALA A 336 -8.01 16.94 11.17
N PRO A 337 -7.18 15.90 10.98
CA PRO A 337 -7.68 14.53 10.82
C PRO A 337 -8.43 14.06 12.07
N VAL A 338 -9.43 13.20 11.87
CA VAL A 338 -10.20 12.55 12.94
C VAL A 338 -9.83 11.07 13.09
N VAL A 339 -9.23 10.49 12.05
CA VAL A 339 -8.63 9.14 12.10
C VAL A 339 -7.13 9.31 12.02
N SER A 340 -6.44 9.09 13.15
CA SER A 340 -5.01 9.35 13.26
C SER A 340 -4.41 8.64 14.46
N PHE A 341 -3.09 8.53 14.49
CA PHE A 341 -2.34 8.17 15.70
C PHE A 341 -2.48 9.23 16.78
N SER A 342 -2.44 8.81 18.05
CA SER A 342 -2.20 9.73 19.16
C SER A 342 -0.80 10.33 19.06
N PRO A 343 -0.52 11.45 19.79
CA PRO A 343 0.82 12.02 19.83
C PRO A 343 1.91 11.01 20.27
N ALA A 344 1.58 10.11 21.19
CA ALA A 344 2.50 9.08 21.67
C ALA A 344 2.78 8.02 20.57
N MET A 345 1.73 7.53 19.88
CA MET A 345 1.88 6.57 18.80
C MET A 345 2.59 7.20 17.59
N ALA A 346 2.28 8.45 17.23
CA ALA A 346 3.00 9.19 16.19
C ALA A 346 4.49 9.40 16.53
N GLN A 347 4.84 9.44 17.81
CA GLN A 347 6.25 9.44 18.23
C GLN A 347 6.89 8.07 18.04
N ALA A 348 6.17 6.99 18.34
CA ALA A 348 6.65 5.62 18.12
C ALA A 348 6.84 5.34 16.62
N ASP A 349 5.88 5.69 15.76
CA ASP A 349 5.97 5.62 14.30
C ASP A 349 7.21 6.36 13.79
N ARG A 350 7.43 7.62 14.20
CA ARG A 350 8.64 8.37 13.83
C ARG A 350 9.92 7.69 14.30
N ALA A 351 9.93 7.07 15.48
CA ALA A 351 11.10 6.37 16.00
C ALA A 351 11.40 5.10 15.18
N ILE A 352 10.37 4.36 14.77
CA ILE A 352 10.49 3.20 13.87
C ILE A 352 11.09 3.64 12.53
N LYS A 353 10.48 4.65 11.88
CA LYS A 353 10.96 5.20 10.60
C LYS A 353 12.40 5.75 10.70
N ALA A 354 12.74 6.42 11.79
CA ALA A 354 14.11 6.92 12.03
C ALA A 354 15.13 5.78 12.24
N PHE A 355 14.72 4.66 12.83
CA PHE A 355 15.56 3.46 12.98
C PHE A 355 15.79 2.77 11.64
N LEU A 356 14.73 2.59 10.85
CA LEU A 356 14.77 1.91 9.54
C LEU A 356 15.57 2.71 8.51
N PHE A 357 15.46 4.05 8.53
CA PHE A 357 16.04 4.91 7.49
C PHE A 357 17.53 4.66 7.25
N PRO A 358 18.45 4.73 8.23
CA PRO A 358 19.87 4.47 7.99
C PRO A 358 20.19 2.98 7.77
N ARG A 359 19.45 2.07 8.39
CA ARG A 359 19.75 0.63 8.39
C ARG A 359 19.24 -0.10 7.16
N MET A 360 18.14 0.38 6.59
CA MET A 360 17.49 -0.24 5.43
C MET A 360 17.59 0.66 4.20
N TYR A 361 16.94 1.83 4.18
CA TYR A 361 16.86 2.66 2.98
C TYR A 361 18.19 3.32 2.57
N ARG A 362 19.11 3.53 3.52
CA ARG A 362 20.46 4.06 3.28
C ARG A 362 21.55 2.99 3.38
N HIS A 363 21.17 1.73 3.50
CA HIS A 363 22.15 0.64 3.48
C HIS A 363 22.91 0.64 2.14
N PRO A 364 24.25 0.53 2.11
CA PRO A 364 25.06 0.67 0.89
C PRO A 364 24.63 -0.26 -0.24
N ARG A 365 24.25 -1.51 0.09
CA ARG A 365 23.73 -2.47 -0.88
C ARG A 365 22.45 -1.98 -1.53
N ILE A 366 21.48 -1.51 -0.72
CA ILE A 366 20.18 -1.03 -1.23
C ILE A 366 20.36 0.24 -2.06
N VAL A 367 21.20 1.18 -1.59
CA VAL A 367 21.49 2.42 -2.33
C VAL A 367 22.09 2.12 -3.70
N ARG A 368 23.03 1.15 -3.80
CA ARG A 368 23.61 0.73 -5.09
C ARG A 368 22.52 0.20 -6.03
N ILE A 369 21.75 -0.79 -5.57
CA ILE A 369 20.67 -1.39 -6.36
C ILE A 369 19.65 -0.33 -6.83
N MET A 370 19.30 0.60 -5.94
CA MET A 370 18.33 1.66 -6.25
C MET A 370 18.90 2.71 -7.21
N ASN A 371 20.20 2.99 -7.18
CA ASN A 371 20.84 3.85 -8.18
C ASN A 371 20.87 3.18 -9.55
N ASP A 372 21.21 1.89 -9.61
CA ASP A 372 21.16 1.10 -10.85
C ASP A 372 19.72 1.07 -11.43
N ALA A 373 18.71 0.92 -10.58
CA ALA A 373 17.32 0.98 -10.98
C ALA A 373 16.90 2.37 -11.50
N GLN A 374 17.43 3.46 -10.91
CA GLN A 374 17.21 4.83 -11.42
C GLN A 374 17.81 4.99 -12.81
N SER A 375 19.04 4.47 -13.04
CA SER A 375 19.68 4.51 -14.36
C SER A 375 18.81 3.83 -15.40
N VAL A 376 18.26 2.64 -15.14
CA VAL A 376 17.35 1.95 -16.05
C VAL A 376 16.18 2.83 -16.48
N VAL A 377 15.54 3.51 -15.54
CA VAL A 377 14.38 4.40 -15.82
C VAL A 377 14.81 5.62 -16.62
N THR A 378 15.94 6.24 -16.24
CA THR A 378 16.49 7.43 -16.92
C THR A 378 16.89 7.10 -18.35
N ASP A 379 17.57 5.96 -18.57
CA ASP A 379 18.02 5.51 -19.88
C ASP A 379 16.83 5.23 -20.81
N LEU A 380 15.81 4.51 -20.31
CA LEU A 380 14.57 4.27 -21.03
C LEU A 380 13.87 5.58 -21.43
N PHE A 381 13.77 6.52 -20.51
CA PHE A 381 13.16 7.83 -20.79
C PHE A 381 13.94 8.60 -21.85
N GLY A 382 15.27 8.70 -21.71
CA GLY A 382 16.14 9.37 -22.66
C GLY A 382 16.09 8.72 -24.06
N ARG A 383 16.08 7.38 -24.11
CA ARG A 383 15.97 6.63 -25.37
C ARG A 383 14.66 6.94 -26.10
N TYR A 384 13.54 6.91 -25.40
CA TYR A 384 12.24 7.16 -26.04
C TYR A 384 12.02 8.62 -26.44
N ILE A 385 12.68 9.57 -25.75
CA ILE A 385 12.72 10.97 -26.21
C ILE A 385 13.49 11.11 -27.51
N CYS A 386 14.67 10.47 -27.61
CA CYS A 386 15.56 10.59 -28.76
C CYS A 386 15.14 9.72 -29.97
N ALA A 387 14.52 8.57 -29.70
CA ALA A 387 14.10 7.60 -30.70
C ALA A 387 12.68 7.10 -30.40
N PRO A 388 11.63 7.88 -30.69
CA PRO A 388 10.23 7.51 -30.43
C PRO A 388 9.79 6.21 -31.13
N ASP A 389 10.44 5.84 -32.23
CA ASP A 389 10.15 4.63 -32.98
C ASP A 389 10.55 3.35 -32.23
N ASP A 390 11.40 3.46 -31.20
CA ASP A 390 11.78 2.34 -30.34
C ASP A 390 10.68 1.98 -29.32
N LEU A 391 9.67 2.83 -29.15
CA LEU A 391 8.51 2.51 -28.32
C LEU A 391 7.77 1.29 -28.90
N PRO A 392 7.40 0.31 -28.09
CA PRO A 392 6.57 -0.80 -28.53
C PRO A 392 5.29 -0.30 -29.21
N LEU A 393 4.91 -0.93 -30.32
CA LEU A 393 3.73 -0.56 -31.09
C LEU A 393 2.50 -0.41 -30.19
N ARG A 394 1.81 0.73 -30.33
CA ARG A 394 0.51 0.94 -29.73
C ARG A 394 -0.56 0.29 -30.62
N ASP A 395 -1.56 -0.31 -30.00
CA ASP A 395 -2.80 -0.66 -30.71
C ASP A 395 -3.51 0.63 -31.10
N GLY A 396 -3.40 1.03 -32.36
CA GLY A 396 -4.06 2.23 -32.92
C GLY A 396 -3.23 2.94 -34.01
N PRO A 397 -3.82 3.85 -34.80
CA PRO A 397 -3.11 4.62 -35.81
C PRO A 397 -2.00 5.46 -35.15
N ALA A 398 -0.87 5.58 -35.84
CA ALA A 398 0.28 6.40 -35.42
C ALA A 398 -0.15 7.87 -35.34
N GLU A 399 -0.58 8.28 -34.14
CA GLU A 399 -0.75 9.70 -33.82
C GLU A 399 0.63 10.32 -33.52
N ALA A 400 0.70 11.66 -33.49
CA ALA A 400 1.90 12.46 -33.28
C ALA A 400 2.91 11.88 -32.26
N PRO A 401 4.21 12.18 -32.35
CA PRO A 401 5.23 11.71 -31.41
C PRO A 401 4.82 11.95 -29.96
N MET A 402 5.03 10.96 -29.10
CA MET A 402 4.69 11.07 -27.68
C MET A 402 5.51 12.19 -27.01
N GLY A 403 4.81 13.07 -26.32
CA GLY A 403 5.47 14.08 -25.48
C GLY A 403 6.10 13.45 -24.21
N PRO A 404 6.98 14.19 -23.52
CA PRO A 404 7.69 13.69 -22.34
C PRO A 404 6.77 13.10 -21.26
N ARG A 405 5.61 13.72 -21.02
CA ARG A 405 4.63 13.20 -20.04
C ARG A 405 4.05 11.85 -20.44
N GLN A 406 3.74 11.66 -21.72
CA GLN A 406 3.19 10.39 -22.22
C GLN A 406 4.24 9.27 -22.16
N ILE A 407 5.52 9.60 -22.40
CA ILE A 407 6.64 8.66 -22.21
C ILE A 407 6.77 8.26 -20.74
N ALA A 408 6.69 9.23 -19.82
CA ALA A 408 6.70 8.95 -18.39
C ALA A 408 5.50 8.11 -17.95
N ASP A 409 4.28 8.37 -18.45
CA ASP A 409 3.08 7.57 -18.21
C ASP A 409 3.29 6.11 -18.67
N PHE A 410 3.92 5.92 -19.84
CA PHE A 410 4.23 4.61 -20.38
C PHE A 410 5.23 3.87 -19.49
N ILE A 411 6.36 4.52 -19.10
CA ILE A 411 7.37 3.93 -18.22
C ILE A 411 6.77 3.65 -16.83
N ALA A 412 5.99 4.56 -16.27
CA ALA A 412 5.32 4.37 -14.99
C ALA A 412 4.34 3.18 -15.01
N GLY A 413 3.78 2.88 -16.17
CA GLY A 413 2.97 1.70 -16.41
C GLY A 413 3.73 0.37 -16.44
N MET A 414 5.06 0.36 -16.55
CA MET A 414 5.86 -0.87 -16.58
C MET A 414 5.88 -1.56 -15.22
N THR A 415 6.10 -2.87 -15.24
CA THR A 415 6.56 -3.63 -14.07
C THR A 415 8.09 -3.57 -14.02
N ASP A 416 8.68 -3.87 -12.89
CA ASP A 416 10.15 -3.92 -12.74
C ASP A 416 10.79 -4.87 -13.75
N ARG A 417 10.19 -6.05 -13.89
CA ARG A 417 10.64 -7.05 -14.86
C ARG A 417 10.57 -6.55 -16.30
N TYR A 418 9.46 -5.88 -16.64
CA TYR A 418 9.31 -5.37 -18.01
C TYR A 418 10.29 -4.23 -18.29
N ALA A 419 10.54 -3.34 -17.33
CA ALA A 419 11.52 -2.27 -17.46
C ALA A 419 12.94 -2.80 -17.70
N LEU A 420 13.35 -3.85 -16.95
CA LEU A 420 14.65 -4.52 -17.17
C LEU A 420 14.72 -5.21 -18.54
N SER A 421 13.67 -5.92 -18.93
CA SER A 421 13.61 -6.60 -20.23
C SER A 421 13.67 -5.62 -21.40
N GLU A 422 12.99 -4.48 -21.26
CA GLU A 422 12.95 -3.43 -22.26
C GLU A 422 14.30 -2.69 -22.35
N HIS A 423 14.93 -2.45 -21.21
CA HIS A 423 16.28 -1.90 -21.16
C HIS A 423 17.29 -2.84 -21.87
N ALA A 424 17.21 -4.15 -21.59
CA ALA A 424 18.06 -5.15 -22.26
C ALA A 424 17.81 -5.26 -23.78
N ARG A 425 16.59 -4.91 -24.25
CA ARG A 425 16.29 -4.83 -25.68
C ARG A 425 16.93 -3.65 -26.37
N LEU A 426 17.09 -2.54 -25.65
CA LEU A 426 17.49 -1.24 -26.22
C LEU A 426 18.96 -0.89 -26.01
N PHE A 427 19.63 -1.56 -25.05
CA PHE A 427 20.99 -1.25 -24.64
C PHE A 427 21.85 -2.52 -24.58
N ASP A 428 23.15 -2.40 -24.86
CA ASP A 428 24.10 -3.50 -24.90
C ASP A 428 24.35 -4.14 -23.53
N SER A 429 24.11 -3.39 -22.45
CA SER A 429 24.25 -3.88 -21.08
C SER A 429 23.10 -3.39 -20.21
N THR A 430 22.60 -4.24 -19.32
CA THR A 430 21.55 -3.91 -18.34
C THR A 430 22.08 -4.17 -16.94
N PRO A 431 21.89 -3.25 -15.98
CA PRO A 431 22.32 -3.46 -14.61
C PRO A 431 21.72 -4.72 -13.99
N GLU A 432 22.52 -5.52 -13.30
CA GLU A 432 22.04 -6.59 -12.44
C GLU A 432 21.65 -6.02 -11.08
N LEU A 433 20.35 -5.97 -10.79
CA LEU A 433 19.82 -5.46 -9.52
C LEU A 433 19.97 -6.51 -8.40
N ARG A 434 21.22 -6.78 -7.96
CA ARG A 434 21.55 -7.77 -6.92
C ARG A 434 22.43 -7.19 -5.80
#